data_ee655f3c43ab9310f26923b49de8df65
#
_entry.id   ee655f3c43ab9310f26923b49de8df65
#
_cell.length_a   1.000
_cell.length_b   1.000
_cell.length_c   1.000
_cell.angle_alpha   90.00
_cell.angle_beta   90.00
_cell.angle_gamma   90.00
#
_symmetry.space_group_name_H-M   'P 1'
#
loop_
_entity.id
_entity.type
_entity.pdbx_description
1 polymer ?
#
loop_
_entity_poly.entity_id
_entity_poly.type
_entity_poly.pdbx_seq_one_letter_code
_entity_poly.pdbx_strand_id
1 'polypeptide(L)'
;MSGQFSVGVVIGGMIGSTFRSAMSGTRRALDSLSDTSRRLQERQNALTRATERYGQLGSSRMQHLNSELLRVSRTMEQIERQQRRLSAASATSDALKANRMALYGQGIEAYGMAQTVYHTVSPAVQQSMSFQDKMIDMSITAKYDNKTRDALAGQIKGWALKYNQYQDELQEAVGSLISDNIDNLSDIGFLMPDIARAATATRTSSQDWAKVAAVWQNSLKGAARDFSAVQNIMAYAGDQGSFEIPDQVKWMQSLAPMMAGIASGKEAVAEIGASLQVAKIGAGSTDEAANNFKNFLTKIFARDTQKQFADLGIDLQGSVASYKAAGISPIEG
;
A
#
# COMPACT_ATOMS: atom_id res chain seq x y z
N MET A 1 -6.88 57.01 18.80
CA MET A 1 -5.63 56.29 18.43
C MET A 1 -5.50 54.98 19.19
N SER A 2 -6.48 54.05 19.11
CA SER A 2 -6.46 52.78 19.85
C SER A 2 -6.69 51.52 18.98
N GLY A 3 -6.77 51.71 17.66
CA GLY A 3 -7.07 50.58 16.75
C GLY A 3 -5.87 49.85 16.11
N GLN A 4 -4.68 50.47 16.15
CA GLN A 4 -3.50 49.87 15.47
C GLN A 4 -2.69 48.91 16.35
N PHE A 5 -2.80 49.00 17.68
CA PHE A 5 -2.03 48.13 18.59
C PHE A 5 -2.61 46.69 18.71
N SER A 6 -3.92 46.55 18.56
CA SER A 6 -4.55 45.21 18.69
C SER A 6 -4.29 44.29 17.53
N VAL A 7 -4.20 44.83 16.29
CA VAL A 7 -3.95 44.02 15.07
C VAL A 7 -2.49 43.49 15.05
N GLY A 8 -1.53 44.30 15.45
CA GLY A 8 -0.11 43.87 15.51
C GLY A 8 0.16 42.77 16.53
N VAL A 9 -0.52 42.78 17.69
CA VAL A 9 -0.36 41.74 18.72
C VAL A 9 -1.00 40.42 18.31
N VAL A 10 -2.15 40.46 17.66
CA VAL A 10 -2.84 39.22 17.16
C VAL A 10 -2.05 38.58 16.03
N ILE A 11 -1.53 39.32 15.06
CA ILE A 11 -0.70 38.79 13.97
C ILE A 11 0.61 38.23 14.50
N GLY A 12 1.28 38.91 15.41
CA GLY A 12 2.52 38.45 16.06
C GLY A 12 2.30 37.18 16.90
N GLY A 13 1.17 37.04 17.57
CA GLY A 13 0.80 35.85 18.33
C GLY A 13 0.48 34.65 17.49
N MET A 14 -0.23 34.83 16.38
CA MET A 14 -0.54 33.76 15.41
C MET A 14 0.72 33.27 14.68
N ILE A 15 1.59 34.17 14.23
CA ILE A 15 2.86 33.79 13.58
C ILE A 15 3.76 33.04 14.56
N GLY A 16 3.80 33.44 15.81
CA GLY A 16 4.60 32.77 16.85
C GLY A 16 4.11 31.38 17.20
N SER A 17 2.82 31.11 17.17
CA SER A 17 2.24 29.78 17.43
C SER A 17 2.45 28.84 16.23
N THR A 18 2.22 29.32 15.01
CA THR A 18 2.42 28.56 13.77
C THR A 18 3.90 28.22 13.58
N PHE A 19 4.80 29.16 13.88
CA PHE A 19 6.25 28.93 13.81
C PHE A 19 6.72 27.91 14.85
N ARG A 20 6.21 27.96 16.09
CA ARG A 20 6.53 26.98 17.14
C ARG A 20 6.04 25.58 16.79
N SER A 21 4.86 25.49 16.21
CA SER A 21 4.28 24.23 15.72
C SER A 21 5.11 23.65 14.56
N ALA A 22 5.49 24.47 13.58
CA ALA A 22 6.33 24.05 12.45
C ALA A 22 7.72 23.57 12.92
N MET A 23 8.34 24.28 13.90
CA MET A 23 9.65 23.90 14.42
C MET A 23 9.64 22.62 15.26
N SER A 24 8.59 22.37 16.03
CA SER A 24 8.44 21.10 16.76
C SER A 24 8.21 19.92 15.81
N GLY A 25 7.55 20.16 14.67
CA GLY A 25 7.41 19.21 13.57
C GLY A 25 8.76 18.91 12.90
N THR A 26 9.55 19.92 12.64
CA THR A 26 10.89 19.78 12.00
C THR A 26 11.85 18.95 12.85
N ARG A 27 11.89 19.14 14.17
CA ARG A 27 12.73 18.32 15.06
C ARG A 27 12.31 16.85 15.04
N ARG A 28 11.02 16.57 15.16
CA ARG A 28 10.50 15.19 15.06
C ARG A 28 10.78 14.56 13.69
N ALA A 29 10.69 15.34 12.62
CA ALA A 29 11.04 14.88 11.28
C ALA A 29 12.54 14.57 11.14
N LEU A 30 13.42 15.38 11.73
CA LEU A 30 14.86 15.13 11.76
C LEU A 30 15.23 13.86 12.52
N ASP A 31 14.62 13.64 13.68
CA ASP A 31 14.84 12.43 14.49
C ASP A 31 14.36 11.19 13.73
N SER A 32 13.20 11.25 13.09
CA SER A 32 12.65 10.18 12.26
C SER A 32 13.51 9.88 11.03
N LEU A 33 14.05 10.91 10.37
CA LEU A 33 14.95 10.76 9.22
C LEU A 33 16.30 10.16 9.64
N SER A 34 16.82 10.55 10.82
CA SER A 34 18.06 10.00 11.37
C SER A 34 17.91 8.50 11.65
N ASP A 35 16.81 8.07 12.28
CA ASP A 35 16.53 6.67 12.54
C ASP A 35 16.34 5.86 11.24
N THR A 36 15.68 6.45 10.25
CA THR A 36 15.47 5.82 8.94
C THR A 36 16.80 5.67 8.20
N SER A 37 17.66 6.69 8.23
CA SER A 37 18.99 6.64 7.62
C SER A 37 19.85 5.54 8.24
N ARG A 38 19.84 5.40 9.57
CA ARG A 38 20.58 4.34 10.27
C ARG A 38 20.11 2.95 9.84
N ARG A 39 18.80 2.71 9.78
CA ARG A 39 18.22 1.41 9.37
C ARG A 39 18.53 1.09 7.90
N LEU A 40 18.50 2.08 7.02
CA LEU A 40 18.88 1.90 5.62
C LEU A 40 20.37 1.58 5.47
N GLN A 41 21.22 2.16 6.31
CA GLN A 41 22.66 1.87 6.33
C GLN A 41 22.93 0.44 6.81
N GLU A 42 22.24 -0.02 7.83
CA GLU A 42 22.29 -1.43 8.28
C GLU A 42 21.84 -2.38 7.17
N ARG A 43 20.76 -2.04 6.44
CA ARG A 43 20.27 -2.81 5.31
C ARG A 43 21.22 -2.81 4.12
N GLN A 44 21.83 -1.67 3.79
CA GLN A 44 22.86 -1.55 2.76
C GLN A 44 24.05 -2.47 3.09
N ASN A 45 24.52 -2.44 4.33
CA ASN A 45 25.61 -3.29 4.80
C ASN A 45 25.25 -4.79 4.76
N ALA A 46 24.00 -5.14 5.05
CA ALA A 46 23.51 -6.52 4.96
C ALA A 46 23.44 -6.99 3.50
N LEU A 47 22.93 -6.13 2.58
CA LEU A 47 22.87 -6.41 1.15
C LEU A 47 24.27 -6.50 0.53
N THR A 48 25.20 -5.65 0.91
CA THR A 48 26.60 -5.72 0.46
C THR A 48 27.26 -7.04 0.88
N ARG A 49 27.09 -7.43 2.16
CA ARG A 49 27.56 -8.73 2.65
C ARG A 49 26.90 -9.92 1.96
N ALA A 50 25.61 -9.80 1.62
CA ALA A 50 24.93 -10.82 0.85
C ALA A 50 25.47 -10.91 -0.59
N THR A 51 25.73 -9.77 -1.22
CA THR A 51 26.34 -9.71 -2.57
C THR A 51 27.74 -10.32 -2.58
N GLU A 52 28.54 -10.06 -1.56
CA GLU A 52 29.87 -10.67 -1.41
C GLU A 52 29.82 -12.18 -1.20
N ARG A 53 28.88 -12.68 -0.38
CA ARG A 53 28.72 -14.11 -0.11
C ARG A 53 28.14 -14.89 -1.29
N TYR A 54 27.23 -14.30 -2.02
CA TYR A 54 26.46 -14.96 -3.09
C TYR A 54 26.93 -14.55 -4.49
N GLY A 55 28.00 -13.79 -4.61
CA GLY A 55 28.57 -13.31 -5.85
C GLY A 55 28.97 -14.39 -6.87
N GLN A 56 28.94 -15.65 -6.45
CA GLN A 56 29.22 -16.81 -7.33
C GLN A 56 27.94 -17.57 -7.76
N LEU A 57 26.76 -17.15 -7.32
CA LEU A 57 25.49 -17.82 -7.59
C LEU A 57 24.67 -17.04 -8.62
N GLY A 58 24.63 -17.54 -9.86
CA GLY A 58 23.67 -17.25 -10.93
C GLY A 58 23.28 -15.77 -11.21
N SER A 59 23.35 -15.36 -12.46
CA SER A 59 23.21 -13.97 -12.92
C SER A 59 21.89 -13.27 -12.53
N SER A 60 20.77 -13.98 -12.41
CA SER A 60 19.46 -13.38 -12.10
C SER A 60 19.31 -12.93 -10.63
N ARG A 61 19.83 -13.72 -9.68
CA ARG A 61 19.82 -13.34 -8.26
C ARG A 61 20.78 -12.18 -7.96
N MET A 62 21.90 -12.14 -8.66
CA MET A 62 22.85 -11.02 -8.56
C MET A 62 22.26 -9.72 -9.11
N GLN A 63 21.52 -9.77 -10.23
CA GLN A 63 20.83 -8.61 -10.78
C GLN A 63 19.77 -8.06 -9.80
N HIS A 64 19.03 -8.96 -9.14
CA HIS A 64 18.05 -8.56 -8.12
C HIS A 64 18.72 -7.89 -6.90
N LEU A 65 19.79 -8.49 -6.35
CA LEU A 65 20.55 -7.90 -5.23
C LEU A 65 21.15 -6.54 -5.61
N ASN A 66 21.72 -6.41 -6.80
CA ASN A 66 22.26 -5.14 -7.28
C ASN A 66 21.17 -4.08 -7.49
N SER A 67 20.00 -4.44 -7.99
CA SER A 67 18.87 -3.51 -8.13
C SER A 67 18.36 -3.02 -6.78
N GLU A 68 18.28 -3.90 -5.78
CA GLU A 68 17.92 -3.53 -4.40
C GLU A 68 18.99 -2.62 -3.75
N LEU A 69 20.25 -2.91 -3.96
CA LEU A 69 21.38 -2.10 -3.47
C LEU A 69 21.34 -0.68 -4.06
N LEU A 70 21.12 -0.56 -5.37
CA LEU A 70 20.95 0.73 -6.05
C LEU A 70 19.72 1.50 -5.56
N ARG A 71 18.62 0.80 -5.25
CA ARG A 71 17.40 1.40 -4.71
C ARG A 71 17.65 1.98 -3.31
N VAL A 72 18.27 1.18 -2.44
CA VAL A 72 18.63 1.62 -1.07
C VAL A 72 19.59 2.81 -1.12
N SER A 73 20.62 2.77 -1.96
CA SER A 73 21.58 3.89 -2.14
C SER A 73 20.88 5.18 -2.58
N ARG A 74 20.00 5.13 -3.58
CA ARG A 74 19.24 6.31 -4.03
C ARG A 74 18.35 6.89 -2.94
N THR A 75 17.70 6.02 -2.17
CA THR A 75 16.85 6.44 -1.05
C THR A 75 17.69 7.10 0.05
N MET A 76 18.85 6.55 0.36
CA MET A 76 19.80 7.16 1.31
C MET A 76 20.25 8.54 0.87
N GLU A 77 20.63 8.72 -0.41
CA GLU A 77 21.00 10.03 -0.93
C GLU A 77 19.86 11.06 -0.85
N GLN A 78 18.62 10.63 -1.07
CA GLN A 78 17.45 11.50 -0.92
C GLN A 78 17.25 11.91 0.54
N ILE A 79 17.36 10.96 1.47
CA ILE A 79 17.24 11.21 2.91
C ILE A 79 18.37 12.15 3.38
N GLU A 80 19.61 11.92 2.96
CA GLU A 80 20.72 12.79 3.32
C GLU A 80 20.52 14.23 2.81
N ARG A 81 20.02 14.38 1.58
CA ARG A 81 19.67 15.70 1.03
C ARG A 81 18.57 16.38 1.83
N GLN A 82 17.55 15.66 2.21
CA GLN A 82 16.47 16.18 3.06
C GLN A 82 16.98 16.52 4.47
N GLN A 83 17.80 15.68 5.05
CA GLN A 83 18.38 15.88 6.38
C GLN A 83 19.29 17.12 6.41
N ARG A 84 20.14 17.33 5.37
CA ARG A 84 20.96 18.55 5.23
C ARG A 84 20.10 19.81 5.10
N ARG A 85 19.00 19.77 4.35
CA ARG A 85 18.06 20.88 4.22
C ARG A 85 17.35 21.20 5.54
N LEU A 86 16.90 20.18 6.25
CA LEU A 86 16.21 20.34 7.54
C LEU A 86 17.16 20.80 8.66
N SER A 87 18.40 20.31 8.68
CA SER A 87 19.41 20.76 9.65
C SER A 87 19.86 22.20 9.39
N ALA A 88 19.96 22.61 8.14
CA ALA A 88 20.22 24.01 7.78
C ALA A 88 19.06 24.93 8.23
N ALA A 89 17.80 24.50 8.04
CA ALA A 89 16.64 25.24 8.52
C ALA A 89 16.55 25.28 10.05
N SER A 90 16.97 24.22 10.75
CA SER A 90 17.04 24.19 12.22
C SER A 90 18.14 25.09 12.75
N ALA A 91 19.33 25.10 12.13
CA ALA A 91 20.46 25.96 12.50
C ALA A 91 20.12 27.45 12.34
N THR A 92 19.41 27.83 11.26
CA THR A 92 18.91 29.20 11.09
C THR A 92 17.90 29.59 12.16
N SER A 93 17.06 28.65 12.61
CA SER A 93 16.13 28.89 13.71
C SER A 93 16.80 29.08 15.06
N ASP A 94 17.86 28.30 15.35
CA ASP A 94 18.59 28.44 16.61
C ASP A 94 19.44 29.71 16.63
N ALA A 95 19.98 30.17 15.48
CA ALA A 95 20.59 31.47 15.31
C ALA A 95 19.57 32.62 15.50
N LEU A 96 18.34 32.45 15.01
CA LEU A 96 17.25 33.42 15.23
C LEU A 96 16.82 33.51 16.71
N LYS A 97 16.88 32.41 17.47
CA LYS A 97 16.63 32.44 18.94
C LYS A 97 17.74 33.17 19.70
N ALA A 98 19.00 32.99 19.29
CA ALA A 98 20.14 33.67 19.89
C ALA A 98 20.11 35.20 19.64
N ASN A 99 19.64 35.60 18.45
CA ASN A 99 19.51 37.01 18.08
C ASN A 99 18.15 37.65 18.37
N ARG A 100 17.27 36.98 19.12
CA ARG A 100 15.90 37.39 19.36
C ARG A 100 15.76 38.75 20.05
N MET A 101 16.75 39.17 20.82
CA MET A 101 16.80 40.54 21.44
C MET A 101 17.22 41.65 20.46
N ALA A 102 17.96 41.34 19.39
CA ALA A 102 18.38 42.33 18.40
C ALA A 102 17.33 42.58 17.30
N LEU A 103 16.37 41.66 17.10
CA LEU A 103 15.39 41.70 16.00
C LEU A 103 14.10 42.46 16.29
N TYR A 104 13.88 42.95 17.50
CA TYR A 104 12.69 43.79 17.83
C TYR A 104 12.66 45.16 17.09
N GLY A 105 13.73 45.51 16.38
CA GLY A 105 13.83 46.74 15.58
C GLY A 105 13.66 46.60 14.06
N GLN A 106 13.70 45.40 13.49
CA GLN A 106 13.70 45.21 12.02
C GLN A 106 12.69 44.15 11.58
N GLY A 107 11.40 44.50 11.59
CA GLY A 107 10.31 43.57 11.30
C GLY A 107 10.20 43.07 9.83
N ILE A 108 11.00 43.57 8.90
CA ILE A 108 10.89 43.24 7.46
C ILE A 108 11.77 42.04 7.07
N GLU A 109 12.92 41.87 7.69
CA GLU A 109 13.83 40.75 7.40
C GLU A 109 13.34 39.41 7.98
N ALA A 110 12.61 39.44 9.11
CA ALA A 110 12.03 38.25 9.71
C ALA A 110 10.96 37.58 8.83
N TYR A 111 10.24 38.34 8.01
CA TYR A 111 9.22 37.82 7.13
C TYR A 111 9.85 37.06 5.92
N GLY A 112 10.90 37.58 5.33
CA GLY A 112 11.62 36.93 4.23
C GLY A 112 12.27 35.60 4.64
N MET A 113 12.85 35.53 5.86
CA MET A 113 13.46 34.29 6.37
C MET A 113 12.41 33.25 6.78
N ALA A 114 11.28 33.65 7.33
CA ALA A 114 10.16 32.75 7.63
C ALA A 114 9.60 32.09 6.36
N GLN A 115 9.52 32.84 5.27
CA GLN A 115 9.07 32.34 3.98
C GLN A 115 10.06 31.34 3.37
N THR A 116 11.37 31.59 3.50
CA THR A 116 12.41 30.66 3.01
C THR A 116 12.40 29.35 3.80
N VAL A 117 12.25 29.39 5.12
CA VAL A 117 12.12 28.20 5.98
C VAL A 117 10.83 27.45 5.65
N TYR A 118 9.72 28.15 5.41
CA TYR A 118 8.45 27.53 5.01
C TYR A 118 8.60 26.78 3.68
N HIS A 119 9.21 27.35 2.66
CA HIS A 119 9.44 26.71 1.37
C HIS A 119 10.41 25.52 1.43
N THR A 120 11.34 25.51 2.38
CA THR A 120 12.32 24.43 2.53
C THR A 120 11.75 23.24 3.30
N VAL A 121 10.84 23.49 4.27
CA VAL A 121 10.23 22.47 5.14
C VAL A 121 8.86 22.02 4.62
N SER A 122 8.23 22.85 3.78
CA SER A 122 6.86 22.68 3.25
C SER A 122 6.59 21.27 2.67
N PRO A 123 7.45 20.64 1.86
CA PRO A 123 7.15 19.31 1.31
C PRO A 123 7.02 18.22 2.39
N ALA A 124 7.93 18.20 3.37
CA ALA A 124 7.88 17.20 4.45
C ALA A 124 6.71 17.44 5.42
N VAL A 125 6.39 18.71 5.68
CA VAL A 125 5.22 19.10 6.49
C VAL A 125 3.93 18.79 5.74
N GLN A 126 3.84 19.11 4.46
CA GLN A 126 2.68 18.80 3.62
C GLN A 126 2.44 17.30 3.54
N GLN A 127 3.48 16.50 3.35
CA GLN A 127 3.37 15.05 3.33
C GLN A 127 2.90 14.49 4.69
N SER A 128 3.42 15.04 5.80
CA SER A 128 2.97 14.66 7.14
C SER A 128 1.52 15.09 7.42
N MET A 129 1.12 16.27 6.96
CA MET A 129 -0.28 16.74 7.06
C MET A 129 -1.21 15.88 6.21
N SER A 130 -0.84 15.62 4.95
CA SER A 130 -1.59 14.74 4.06
C SER A 130 -1.78 13.34 4.64
N PHE A 131 -0.74 12.76 5.25
CA PHE A 131 -0.86 11.49 5.94
C PHE A 131 -1.84 11.55 7.12
N GLN A 132 -1.76 12.60 7.94
CA GLN A 132 -2.66 12.78 9.09
C GLN A 132 -4.11 13.00 8.66
N ASP A 133 -4.33 13.81 7.62
CA ASP A 133 -5.66 14.07 7.07
C ASP A 133 -6.30 12.76 6.56
N LYS A 134 -5.57 11.98 5.76
CA LYS A 134 -6.02 10.65 5.31
C LYS A 134 -6.30 9.70 6.48
N MET A 135 -5.50 9.74 7.57
CA MET A 135 -5.77 8.95 8.78
C MET A 135 -7.04 9.39 9.50
N ILE A 136 -7.35 10.67 9.50
CA ILE A 136 -8.61 11.20 10.05
C ILE A 136 -9.79 10.70 9.21
N ASP A 137 -9.72 10.81 7.89
CA ASP A 137 -10.77 10.35 6.98
C ASP A 137 -11.04 8.84 7.15
N MET A 138 -9.98 8.03 7.24
CA MET A 138 -10.10 6.60 7.53
C MET A 138 -10.72 6.34 8.89
N SER A 139 -10.36 7.13 9.92
CA SER A 139 -10.93 6.96 11.27
C SER A 139 -12.42 7.31 11.32
N ILE A 140 -12.86 8.29 10.55
CA ILE A 140 -14.27 8.64 10.42
C ILE A 140 -15.04 7.51 9.73
N THR A 141 -14.50 6.99 8.63
CA THR A 141 -15.11 5.89 7.85
C THR A 141 -15.26 4.63 8.69
N ALA A 142 -14.20 4.21 9.37
CA ALA A 142 -14.16 3.00 10.20
C ALA A 142 -14.70 3.22 11.64
N LYS A 143 -15.09 4.45 11.98
CA LYS A 143 -15.54 4.85 13.33
C LYS A 143 -14.51 4.56 14.43
N TYR A 144 -13.23 4.74 14.11
CA TYR A 144 -12.15 4.56 15.08
C TYR A 144 -12.05 5.75 16.04
N ASP A 145 -11.71 5.46 17.28
CA ASP A 145 -11.30 6.49 18.24
C ASP A 145 -9.87 6.98 17.93
N ASN A 146 -9.47 8.07 18.58
CA ASN A 146 -8.14 8.66 18.38
C ASN A 146 -7.01 7.70 18.72
N LYS A 147 -7.18 6.85 19.74
CA LYS A 147 -6.17 5.87 20.17
C LYS A 147 -5.98 4.78 19.10
N THR A 148 -7.06 4.28 18.56
CA THR A 148 -7.08 3.28 17.48
C THR A 148 -6.45 3.85 16.20
N ARG A 149 -6.83 5.09 15.81
CA ARG A 149 -6.24 5.78 14.67
C ARG A 149 -4.73 5.94 14.82
N ASP A 150 -4.26 6.38 15.98
CA ASP A 150 -2.83 6.64 16.22
C ASP A 150 -2.04 5.33 16.27
N ALA A 151 -2.63 4.26 16.81
CA ALA A 151 -2.05 2.91 16.77
C ALA A 151 -1.91 2.40 15.32
N LEU A 152 -2.96 2.54 14.50
CA LEU A 152 -2.93 2.16 13.08
C LEU A 152 -1.90 2.98 12.30
N ALA A 153 -1.83 4.29 12.54
CA ALA A 153 -0.80 5.15 11.95
C ALA A 153 0.63 4.68 12.30
N GLY A 154 0.84 4.25 13.54
CA GLY A 154 2.10 3.63 13.99
C GLY A 154 2.40 2.31 13.27
N GLN A 155 1.40 1.46 13.09
CA GLN A 155 1.54 0.19 12.35
C GLN A 155 1.89 0.43 10.88
N ILE A 156 1.20 1.33 10.17
CA ILE A 156 1.49 1.68 8.78
C ILE A 156 2.95 2.13 8.63
N LYS A 157 3.43 3.00 9.52
CA LYS A 157 4.83 3.43 9.54
C LYS A 157 5.80 2.27 9.79
N GLY A 158 5.42 1.37 10.70
CA GLY A 158 6.20 0.16 10.99
C GLY A 158 6.30 -0.78 9.78
N TRP A 159 5.20 -1.02 9.09
CA TRP A 159 5.18 -1.83 7.86
C TRP A 159 5.95 -1.17 6.73
N ALA A 160 5.82 0.13 6.53
CA ALA A 160 6.56 0.88 5.53
C ALA A 160 8.08 0.69 5.69
N LEU A 161 8.56 0.80 6.94
CA LEU A 161 9.97 0.57 7.27
C LEU A 161 10.39 -0.91 7.09
N LYS A 162 9.55 -1.83 7.57
CA LYS A 162 9.87 -3.27 7.55
C LYS A 162 9.94 -3.83 6.13
N TYR A 163 9.01 -3.43 5.27
CA TYR A 163 8.88 -3.98 3.92
C TYR A 163 9.44 -3.07 2.82
N ASN A 164 10.06 -1.93 3.20
CA ASN A 164 10.65 -0.96 2.28
C ASN A 164 9.63 -0.45 1.24
N GLN A 165 8.43 -0.14 1.73
CA GLN A 165 7.35 0.44 0.97
C GLN A 165 7.19 1.93 1.30
N TYR A 166 6.58 2.68 0.41
CA TYR A 166 6.19 4.05 0.71
C TYR A 166 5.02 4.04 1.72
N GLN A 167 5.11 4.95 2.68
CA GLN A 167 4.09 5.09 3.72
C GLN A 167 2.72 5.42 3.13
N ASP A 168 2.70 6.25 2.08
CA ASP A 168 1.47 6.67 1.38
C ASP A 168 0.81 5.49 0.65
N GLU A 169 1.58 4.62 0.01
CA GLU A 169 1.07 3.42 -0.66
C GLU A 169 0.43 2.44 0.31
N LEU A 170 1.04 2.23 1.48
CA LEU A 170 0.46 1.37 2.52
C LEU A 170 -0.75 2.01 3.18
N GLN A 171 -0.75 3.33 3.33
CA GLN A 171 -1.91 4.05 3.82
C GLN A 171 -3.09 3.92 2.86
N GLU A 172 -2.87 4.06 1.55
CA GLU A 172 -3.90 3.85 0.53
C GLU A 172 -4.41 2.42 0.50
N ALA A 173 -3.54 1.43 0.69
CA ALA A 173 -3.93 0.04 0.81
C ALA A 173 -4.84 -0.21 2.03
N VAL A 174 -4.50 0.36 3.19
CA VAL A 174 -5.35 0.31 4.39
C VAL A 174 -6.69 1.02 4.15
N GLY A 175 -6.66 2.19 3.51
CA GLY A 175 -7.87 2.93 3.14
C GLY A 175 -8.78 2.12 2.22
N SER A 176 -8.20 1.38 1.27
CA SER A 176 -8.94 0.46 0.39
C SER A 176 -9.61 -0.67 1.18
N LEU A 177 -8.89 -1.32 2.11
CA LEU A 177 -9.47 -2.34 2.98
C LEU A 177 -10.67 -1.81 3.79
N ILE A 178 -10.52 -0.65 4.41
CA ILE A 178 -11.58 0.00 5.19
C ILE A 178 -12.79 0.33 4.30
N SER A 179 -12.56 0.84 3.10
CA SER A 179 -13.62 1.15 2.13
C SER A 179 -14.40 -0.11 1.69
N ASP A 180 -13.74 -1.25 1.70
CA ASP A 180 -14.32 -2.56 1.39
C ASP A 180 -14.87 -3.29 2.64
N ASN A 181 -15.14 -2.56 3.74
CA ASN A 181 -15.66 -3.04 5.03
C ASN A 181 -14.73 -4.01 5.78
N ILE A 182 -13.41 -3.92 5.54
CA ILE A 182 -12.40 -4.61 6.35
C ILE A 182 -11.80 -3.58 7.29
N ASP A 183 -12.52 -3.29 8.36
CA ASP A 183 -12.19 -2.28 9.36
C ASP A 183 -11.71 -2.86 10.70
N ASN A 184 -11.70 -4.18 10.84
CA ASN A 184 -11.16 -4.83 12.02
C ASN A 184 -9.62 -4.73 12.04
N LEU A 185 -9.06 -4.11 13.07
CA LEU A 185 -7.61 -3.93 13.21
C LEU A 185 -6.83 -5.25 13.22
N SER A 186 -7.41 -6.33 13.73
CA SER A 186 -6.77 -7.65 13.73
C SER A 186 -6.62 -8.17 12.32
N ASP A 187 -7.67 -8.04 11.50
CA ASP A 187 -7.65 -8.47 10.10
C ASP A 187 -6.70 -7.62 9.27
N ILE A 188 -6.73 -6.29 9.43
CA ILE A 188 -5.76 -5.39 8.82
C ILE A 188 -4.33 -5.76 9.23
N GLY A 189 -4.14 -6.10 10.51
CA GLY A 189 -2.84 -6.54 11.05
C GLY A 189 -2.31 -7.83 10.45
N PHE A 190 -3.18 -8.76 10.07
CA PHE A 190 -2.82 -9.98 9.33
C PHE A 190 -2.58 -9.71 7.84
N LEU A 191 -3.45 -8.94 7.20
CA LEU A 191 -3.40 -8.70 5.76
C LEU A 191 -2.23 -7.81 5.32
N MET A 192 -2.00 -6.70 6.02
CA MET A 192 -1.04 -5.68 5.55
C MET A 192 0.41 -6.16 5.46
N PRO A 193 0.94 -7.00 6.36
CA PRO A 193 2.27 -7.60 6.20
C PRO A 193 2.39 -8.44 4.92
N ASP A 194 1.36 -9.21 4.60
CA ASP A 194 1.33 -10.05 3.40
C ASP A 194 1.18 -9.19 2.13
N ILE A 195 0.28 -8.19 2.15
CA ILE A 195 0.09 -7.21 1.07
C ILE A 195 1.41 -6.49 0.76
N ALA A 196 2.07 -5.93 1.78
CA ALA A 196 3.32 -5.19 1.59
C ALA A 196 4.45 -6.07 1.03
N ARG A 197 4.53 -7.31 1.48
CA ARG A 197 5.51 -8.29 0.98
C ARG A 197 5.24 -8.67 -0.47
N ALA A 198 3.98 -8.98 -0.81
CA ALA A 198 3.58 -9.37 -2.15
C ALA A 198 3.76 -8.20 -3.14
N ALA A 199 3.37 -6.99 -2.78
CA ALA A 199 3.57 -5.80 -3.59
C ALA A 199 5.04 -5.58 -3.95
N THR A 200 5.95 -5.75 -2.97
CA THR A 200 7.39 -5.68 -3.21
C THR A 200 7.90 -6.79 -4.14
N ALA A 201 7.42 -8.02 -3.92
CA ALA A 201 7.89 -9.19 -4.68
C ALA A 201 7.41 -9.20 -6.13
N THR A 202 6.16 -8.77 -6.36
CA THR A 202 5.49 -8.88 -7.66
C THR A 202 5.50 -7.58 -8.47
N ARG A 203 5.99 -6.47 -7.90
CA ARG A 203 5.95 -5.12 -8.50
C ARG A 203 4.51 -4.64 -8.79
N THR A 204 3.55 -5.13 -8.05
CA THR A 204 2.15 -4.73 -8.10
C THR A 204 1.89 -3.76 -6.94
N SER A 205 0.93 -2.83 -7.09
CA SER A 205 0.64 -1.86 -6.03
C SER A 205 0.08 -2.54 -4.77
N SER A 206 0.40 -1.99 -3.59
CA SER A 206 -0.18 -2.45 -2.33
C SER A 206 -1.70 -2.30 -2.31
N GLN A 207 -2.24 -1.29 -3.00
CA GLN A 207 -3.67 -1.06 -3.14
C GLN A 207 -4.35 -2.18 -3.95
N ASP A 208 -3.74 -2.65 -5.04
CA ASP A 208 -4.32 -3.74 -5.82
C ASP A 208 -4.33 -5.06 -5.04
N TRP A 209 -3.27 -5.35 -4.28
CA TRP A 209 -3.27 -6.48 -3.36
C TRP A 209 -4.29 -6.34 -2.24
N ALA A 210 -4.54 -5.12 -1.74
CA ALA A 210 -5.62 -4.87 -0.76
C ALA A 210 -7.00 -5.20 -1.34
N LYS A 211 -7.25 -4.87 -2.60
CA LYS A 211 -8.50 -5.25 -3.28
C LYS A 211 -8.63 -6.78 -3.47
N VAL A 212 -7.52 -7.48 -3.74
CA VAL A 212 -7.51 -8.95 -3.75
C VAL A 212 -7.84 -9.50 -2.37
N ALA A 213 -7.27 -8.92 -1.31
CA ALA A 213 -7.61 -9.29 0.07
C ALA A 213 -9.09 -9.03 0.40
N ALA A 214 -9.64 -7.94 -0.11
CA ALA A 214 -11.06 -7.62 0.07
C ALA A 214 -11.99 -8.65 -0.60
N VAL A 215 -11.74 -9.02 -1.84
CA VAL A 215 -12.57 -10.07 -2.50
C VAL A 215 -12.34 -11.44 -1.89
N TRP A 216 -11.13 -11.73 -1.39
CA TRP A 216 -10.84 -12.94 -0.61
C TRP A 216 -11.73 -13.07 0.61
N GLN A 217 -11.84 -12.01 1.43
CA GLN A 217 -12.69 -12.05 2.62
C GLN A 217 -14.18 -11.94 2.28
N ASN A 218 -14.55 -10.95 1.47
CA ASN A 218 -15.94 -10.60 1.26
C ASN A 218 -16.66 -11.57 0.32
N SER A 219 -16.02 -11.98 -0.77
CA SER A 219 -16.62 -12.83 -1.80
C SER A 219 -16.32 -14.32 -1.57
N LEU A 220 -15.06 -14.67 -1.37
CA LEU A 220 -14.61 -16.05 -1.25
C LEU A 220 -14.67 -16.59 0.19
N LYS A 221 -15.04 -15.76 1.17
CA LYS A 221 -15.21 -16.13 2.59
C LYS A 221 -13.94 -16.66 3.26
N GLY A 222 -12.80 -16.18 2.81
CA GLY A 222 -11.50 -16.54 3.36
C GLY A 222 -11.15 -15.78 4.63
N ALA A 223 -10.37 -16.37 5.51
CA ALA A 223 -9.88 -15.69 6.71
C ALA A 223 -8.65 -14.80 6.41
N ALA A 224 -8.57 -13.64 7.06
CA ALA A 224 -7.45 -12.70 6.88
C ALA A 224 -6.07 -13.35 7.09
N ARG A 225 -5.93 -14.18 8.12
CA ARG A 225 -4.69 -14.89 8.47
C ARG A 225 -4.21 -15.88 7.41
N ASP A 226 -5.08 -16.31 6.52
CA ASP A 226 -4.77 -17.28 5.46
C ASP A 226 -4.41 -16.62 4.12
N PHE A 227 -4.32 -15.29 4.07
CA PHE A 227 -4.11 -14.54 2.83
C PHE A 227 -2.77 -14.85 2.16
N SER A 228 -1.72 -15.18 2.94
CA SER A 228 -0.45 -15.64 2.37
C SER A 228 -0.59 -16.90 1.50
N ALA A 229 -1.55 -17.79 1.81
CA ALA A 229 -1.82 -18.95 0.97
C ALA A 229 -2.42 -18.56 -0.38
N VAL A 230 -3.27 -17.51 -0.45
CA VAL A 230 -3.78 -16.95 -1.70
C VAL A 230 -2.64 -16.49 -2.60
N GLN A 231 -1.69 -15.75 -2.04
CA GLN A 231 -0.53 -15.25 -2.76
C GLN A 231 0.35 -16.40 -3.30
N ASN A 232 0.54 -17.46 -2.51
CA ASN A 232 1.28 -18.64 -2.93
C ASN A 232 0.57 -19.40 -4.07
N ILE A 233 -0.76 -19.53 -4.01
CA ILE A 233 -1.56 -20.15 -5.07
C ILE A 233 -1.45 -19.34 -6.36
N MET A 234 -1.59 -18.01 -6.27
CA MET A 234 -1.44 -17.13 -7.45
C MET A 234 -0.04 -17.18 -8.03
N ALA A 235 0.99 -17.21 -7.18
CA ALA A 235 2.38 -17.37 -7.61
C ALA A 235 2.60 -18.69 -8.33
N TYR A 236 2.12 -19.80 -7.76
CA TYR A 236 2.20 -21.11 -8.38
C TYR A 236 1.47 -21.15 -9.74
N ALA A 237 0.26 -20.59 -9.79
CA ALA A 237 -0.49 -20.51 -11.05
C ALA A 237 0.29 -19.70 -12.11
N GLY A 238 0.90 -18.57 -11.73
CA GLY A 238 1.73 -17.76 -12.63
C GLY A 238 2.95 -18.50 -13.17
N ASP A 239 3.56 -19.37 -12.35
CA ASP A 239 4.70 -20.20 -12.77
C ASP A 239 4.32 -21.31 -13.75
N GLN A 240 3.06 -21.73 -13.80
CA GLN A 240 2.58 -22.81 -14.68
C GLN A 240 2.23 -22.33 -16.10
N GLY A 241 2.20 -21.03 -16.35
CA GLY A 241 1.82 -20.51 -17.66
C GLY A 241 2.20 -19.05 -17.89
N SER A 242 1.55 -18.42 -18.87
CA SER A 242 1.87 -17.06 -19.29
C SER A 242 0.88 -15.99 -18.78
N PHE A 243 0.01 -16.34 -17.83
CA PHE A 243 -0.84 -15.39 -17.15
C PHE A 243 -0.21 -15.03 -15.78
N GLU A 244 0.62 -14.00 -15.79
CA GLU A 244 1.47 -13.63 -14.66
C GLU A 244 0.71 -12.98 -13.50
N ILE A 245 1.37 -12.88 -12.33
CA ILE A 245 0.77 -12.37 -11.08
C ILE A 245 0.17 -10.97 -11.23
N PRO A 246 0.79 -9.98 -11.88
CA PRO A 246 0.18 -8.64 -12.01
C PRO A 246 -1.18 -8.69 -12.70
N ASP A 247 -1.31 -9.49 -13.73
CA ASP A 247 -2.57 -9.68 -14.44
C ASP A 247 -3.59 -10.48 -13.61
N GLN A 248 -3.15 -11.50 -12.86
CA GLN A 248 -4.01 -12.22 -11.92
C GLN A 248 -4.57 -11.27 -10.86
N VAL A 249 -3.74 -10.40 -10.27
CA VAL A 249 -4.16 -9.40 -9.27
C VAL A 249 -5.18 -8.44 -9.85
N LYS A 250 -4.95 -7.94 -11.06
CA LYS A 250 -5.89 -7.07 -11.79
C LYS A 250 -7.26 -7.72 -11.96
N TRP A 251 -7.29 -8.97 -12.40
CA TRP A 251 -8.52 -9.65 -12.77
C TRP A 251 -9.23 -10.35 -11.60
N MET A 252 -8.52 -10.68 -10.52
CA MET A 252 -9.09 -11.32 -9.34
C MET A 252 -10.28 -10.54 -8.77
N GLN A 253 -10.20 -9.20 -8.77
CA GLN A 253 -11.26 -8.33 -8.26
C GLN A 253 -12.61 -8.53 -8.96
N SER A 254 -12.60 -8.84 -10.26
CA SER A 254 -13.82 -9.06 -11.03
C SER A 254 -14.23 -10.52 -11.12
N LEU A 255 -13.29 -11.46 -11.03
CA LEU A 255 -13.56 -12.90 -11.17
C LEU A 255 -13.96 -13.57 -9.86
N ALA A 256 -13.33 -13.16 -8.74
CA ALA A 256 -13.60 -13.78 -7.45
C ALA A 256 -15.08 -13.66 -7.00
N PRO A 257 -15.78 -12.53 -7.14
CA PRO A 257 -17.20 -12.45 -6.83
C PRO A 257 -18.06 -13.39 -7.70
N MET A 258 -17.67 -13.62 -8.96
CA MET A 258 -18.39 -14.51 -9.87
C MET A 258 -18.17 -15.98 -9.51
N MET A 259 -16.99 -16.30 -9.00
CA MET A 259 -16.65 -17.65 -8.52
C MET A 259 -17.36 -18.03 -7.22
N ALA A 260 -17.81 -17.07 -6.42
CA ALA A 260 -18.42 -17.32 -5.11
C ALA A 260 -19.65 -18.26 -5.16
N GLY A 261 -20.34 -18.33 -6.31
CA GLY A 261 -21.43 -19.28 -6.55
C GLY A 261 -20.96 -20.71 -6.86
N ILE A 262 -19.72 -20.87 -7.31
CA ILE A 262 -19.15 -22.12 -7.79
C ILE A 262 -18.25 -22.74 -6.74
N ALA A 263 -17.24 -21.99 -6.28
CA ALA A 263 -16.26 -22.42 -5.31
C ALA A 263 -16.01 -21.32 -4.25
N SER A 264 -15.34 -21.64 -3.16
CA SER A 264 -15.04 -20.70 -2.08
C SER A 264 -13.63 -20.92 -1.54
N GLY A 265 -13.12 -19.96 -0.77
CA GLY A 265 -11.83 -20.08 -0.13
C GLY A 265 -10.67 -20.27 -1.10
N LYS A 266 -9.68 -21.05 -0.71
CA LYS A 266 -8.43 -21.31 -1.46
C LYS A 266 -8.69 -22.04 -2.79
N GLU A 267 -9.69 -22.91 -2.80
CA GLU A 267 -10.12 -23.65 -3.98
C GLU A 267 -10.55 -22.71 -5.12
N ALA A 268 -11.40 -21.72 -4.81
CA ALA A 268 -11.82 -20.72 -5.79
C ALA A 268 -10.64 -19.94 -6.38
N VAL A 269 -9.65 -19.61 -5.57
CA VAL A 269 -8.43 -18.91 -6.06
C VAL A 269 -7.63 -19.81 -6.99
N ALA A 270 -7.47 -21.09 -6.64
CA ALA A 270 -6.75 -22.05 -7.46
C ALA A 270 -7.45 -22.27 -8.82
N GLU A 271 -8.79 -22.40 -8.81
CA GLU A 271 -9.59 -22.54 -10.03
C GLU A 271 -9.52 -21.32 -10.94
N ILE A 272 -9.60 -20.10 -10.35
CA ILE A 272 -9.43 -18.89 -11.13
C ILE A 272 -8.04 -18.88 -11.78
N GLY A 273 -7.00 -19.18 -11.02
CA GLY A 273 -5.62 -19.25 -11.52
C GLY A 273 -5.46 -20.24 -12.66
N ALA A 274 -5.92 -21.49 -12.48
CA ALA A 274 -5.87 -22.53 -13.49
C ALA A 274 -6.67 -22.17 -14.75
N SER A 275 -7.91 -21.70 -14.58
CA SER A 275 -8.79 -21.29 -15.67
C SER A 275 -8.21 -20.15 -16.51
N LEU A 276 -7.54 -19.18 -15.86
CA LEU A 276 -6.87 -18.09 -16.56
C LEU A 276 -5.68 -18.58 -17.40
N GLN A 277 -4.91 -19.55 -16.90
CA GLN A 277 -3.83 -20.17 -17.69
C GLN A 277 -4.38 -20.90 -18.90
N VAL A 278 -5.44 -21.70 -18.73
CA VAL A 278 -6.09 -22.41 -19.85
C VAL A 278 -6.68 -21.43 -20.86
N ALA A 279 -7.41 -20.41 -20.39
CA ALA A 279 -7.97 -19.38 -21.27
C ALA A 279 -6.90 -18.63 -22.07
N LYS A 280 -5.71 -18.46 -21.47
CA LYS A 280 -4.57 -17.77 -22.12
C LYS A 280 -3.99 -18.55 -23.30
N ILE A 281 -4.10 -19.88 -23.32
CA ILE A 281 -3.61 -20.71 -24.43
C ILE A 281 -4.30 -20.32 -25.75
N GLY A 282 -5.60 -20.01 -25.70
CA GLY A 282 -6.41 -19.63 -26.87
C GLY A 282 -6.58 -18.13 -27.09
N ALA A 283 -5.91 -17.27 -26.30
CA ALA A 283 -6.10 -15.84 -26.34
C ALA A 283 -4.82 -15.08 -26.71
N GLY A 284 -4.97 -13.99 -27.48
CA GLY A 284 -3.86 -13.14 -27.90
C GLY A 284 -3.26 -12.28 -26.76
N SER A 285 -4.04 -12.03 -25.68
CA SER A 285 -3.61 -11.24 -24.53
C SER A 285 -4.17 -11.82 -23.23
N THR A 286 -3.63 -11.38 -22.07
CA THR A 286 -4.14 -11.72 -20.74
C THR A 286 -5.53 -11.11 -20.50
N ASP A 287 -5.77 -9.92 -21.01
CA ASP A 287 -7.06 -9.24 -20.91
C ASP A 287 -8.14 -9.99 -21.73
N GLU A 288 -7.80 -10.48 -22.92
CA GLU A 288 -8.72 -11.29 -23.72
C GLU A 288 -9.04 -12.61 -23.02
N ALA A 289 -8.03 -13.32 -22.50
CA ALA A 289 -8.20 -14.55 -21.74
C ALA A 289 -9.14 -14.36 -20.54
N ALA A 290 -8.90 -13.33 -19.75
CA ALA A 290 -9.70 -13.04 -18.59
C ALA A 290 -11.14 -12.60 -18.93
N ASN A 291 -11.32 -11.84 -20.00
CA ASN A 291 -12.65 -11.51 -20.51
C ASN A 291 -13.41 -12.75 -21.02
N ASN A 292 -12.73 -13.67 -21.72
CA ASN A 292 -13.32 -14.91 -22.16
C ASN A 292 -13.78 -15.77 -20.98
N PHE A 293 -12.95 -15.89 -19.95
CA PHE A 293 -13.31 -16.61 -18.73
C PHE A 293 -14.45 -15.92 -17.97
N LYS A 294 -14.43 -14.59 -17.85
CA LYS A 294 -15.53 -13.81 -17.28
C LYS A 294 -16.84 -14.03 -18.04
N ASN A 295 -16.81 -14.03 -19.36
CA ASN A 295 -17.97 -14.31 -20.20
C ASN A 295 -18.50 -15.73 -19.97
N PHE A 296 -17.61 -16.72 -19.86
CA PHE A 296 -17.99 -18.09 -19.51
C PHE A 296 -18.72 -18.13 -18.18
N LEU A 297 -18.14 -17.54 -17.10
CA LEU A 297 -18.76 -17.48 -15.77
C LEU A 297 -20.13 -16.79 -15.78
N THR A 298 -20.27 -15.73 -16.61
CA THR A 298 -21.54 -15.03 -16.74
C THR A 298 -22.60 -15.88 -17.43
N LYS A 299 -22.20 -16.62 -18.47
CA LYS A 299 -23.13 -17.38 -19.32
C LYS A 299 -23.51 -18.73 -18.74
N ILE A 300 -22.62 -19.41 -18.00
CA ILE A 300 -22.90 -20.75 -17.47
C ILE A 300 -24.17 -20.80 -16.61
N PHE A 301 -24.49 -19.70 -15.92
CA PHE A 301 -25.71 -19.57 -15.08
C PHE A 301 -26.82 -18.76 -15.75
N ALA A 302 -26.65 -18.32 -17.00
CA ALA A 302 -27.67 -17.59 -17.71
C ALA A 302 -28.88 -18.51 -18.00
N ARG A 303 -30.11 -17.97 -17.92
CA ARG A 303 -31.36 -18.73 -18.14
C ARG A 303 -31.39 -19.40 -19.50
N ASP A 304 -30.88 -18.73 -20.51
CA ASP A 304 -30.88 -19.26 -21.88
C ASP A 304 -29.95 -20.49 -21.99
N THR A 305 -28.79 -20.44 -21.34
CA THR A 305 -27.85 -21.56 -21.28
C THR A 305 -28.48 -22.73 -20.52
N GLN A 306 -29.05 -22.47 -19.34
CA GLN A 306 -29.74 -23.50 -18.56
C GLN A 306 -30.88 -24.19 -19.36
N LYS A 307 -31.68 -23.40 -20.11
CA LYS A 307 -32.70 -23.91 -20.97
C LYS A 307 -32.12 -24.79 -22.08
N GLN A 308 -31.06 -24.35 -22.76
CA GLN A 308 -30.42 -25.15 -23.82
C GLN A 308 -29.91 -26.50 -23.28
N PHE A 309 -29.33 -26.51 -22.08
CA PHE A 309 -28.85 -27.75 -21.46
C PHE A 309 -30.06 -28.62 -21.01
N ALA A 310 -31.14 -28.01 -20.48
CA ALA A 310 -32.34 -28.73 -20.12
C ALA A 310 -33.01 -29.36 -21.36
N ASP A 311 -33.04 -28.67 -22.50
CA ASP A 311 -33.56 -29.21 -23.78
C ASP A 311 -32.76 -30.43 -24.26
N LEU A 312 -31.46 -30.53 -23.81
CA LEU A 312 -30.58 -31.69 -24.04
C LEU A 312 -30.72 -32.77 -22.94
N GLY A 313 -31.62 -32.59 -21.97
CA GLY A 313 -31.80 -33.48 -20.83
C GLY A 313 -30.76 -33.32 -19.72
N ILE A 314 -30.00 -32.24 -19.69
CA ILE A 314 -28.94 -31.95 -18.69
C ILE A 314 -29.45 -30.90 -17.73
N ASP A 315 -29.56 -31.26 -16.43
CA ASP A 315 -29.75 -30.29 -15.35
C ASP A 315 -28.41 -29.68 -14.96
N LEU A 316 -28.08 -28.51 -15.56
CA LEU A 316 -26.81 -27.83 -15.33
C LEU A 316 -26.64 -27.37 -13.87
N GLN A 317 -27.72 -26.86 -13.22
CA GLN A 317 -27.69 -26.45 -11.83
C GLN A 317 -27.51 -27.62 -10.86
N GLY A 318 -28.24 -28.69 -11.09
CA GLY A 318 -28.14 -29.93 -10.32
C GLY A 318 -26.77 -30.58 -10.47
N SER A 319 -26.18 -30.55 -11.68
CA SER A 319 -24.82 -31.02 -11.95
C SER A 319 -23.79 -30.23 -11.18
N VAL A 320 -23.81 -28.89 -11.27
CA VAL A 320 -22.90 -28.00 -10.51
C VAL A 320 -23.04 -28.24 -8.99
N ALA A 321 -24.26 -28.37 -8.48
CA ALA A 321 -24.50 -28.65 -7.05
C ALA A 321 -23.93 -30.01 -6.64
N SER A 322 -24.10 -31.04 -7.48
CA SER A 322 -23.58 -32.38 -7.25
C SER A 322 -22.06 -32.45 -7.26
N TYR A 323 -21.39 -31.78 -8.20
CA TYR A 323 -19.93 -31.69 -8.24
C TYR A 323 -19.41 -30.97 -6.97
N LYS A 324 -20.03 -29.84 -6.60
CA LYS A 324 -19.67 -29.12 -5.38
C LYS A 324 -19.84 -29.99 -4.12
N ALA A 325 -20.92 -30.78 -4.03
CA ALA A 325 -21.16 -31.71 -2.92
C ALA A 325 -20.14 -32.86 -2.88
N ALA A 326 -19.62 -33.26 -4.04
CA ALA A 326 -18.58 -34.30 -4.18
C ALA A 326 -17.16 -33.75 -3.98
N GLY A 327 -16.99 -32.44 -3.74
CA GLY A 327 -15.67 -31.80 -3.65
C GLY A 327 -14.91 -31.75 -4.98
N ILE A 328 -15.63 -31.84 -6.10
CA ILE A 328 -15.06 -31.74 -7.44
C ILE A 328 -15.35 -30.33 -7.97
N SER A 329 -14.37 -29.71 -8.60
CA SER A 329 -14.58 -28.42 -9.23
C SER A 329 -15.64 -28.52 -10.34
N PRO A 330 -16.70 -27.71 -10.30
CA PRO A 330 -17.70 -27.69 -11.39
C PRO A 330 -17.13 -27.18 -12.74
N ILE A 331 -15.92 -26.65 -12.76
CA ILE A 331 -15.23 -26.19 -13.98
C ILE A 331 -14.42 -27.34 -14.60
N GLU A 332 -13.95 -28.29 -13.78
CA GLU A 332 -13.21 -29.47 -14.22
C GLU A 332 -14.12 -30.64 -14.61
N GLY A 333 -15.31 -30.69 -14.07
CA GLY A 333 -16.33 -31.73 -14.33
C GLY A 333 -17.21 -31.41 -15.52
#